data_f2596dd33a19713fec6d8b12de70ce89
#
_entry.id   f2596dd33a19713fec6d8b12de70ce89
#
_cell.length_a   1.000
_cell.length_b   1.000
_cell.length_c   1.000
_cell.angle_alpha   90.00
_cell.angle_beta   90.00
_cell.angle_gamma   90.00
#
_symmetry.space_group_name_H-M   'P 1'
#
loop_
_entity.id
_entity.type
_entity.pdbx_description
1 polymer ?
#
loop_
_entity_poly.entity_id
_entity_poly.type
_entity_poly.pdbx_seq_one_letter_code
_entity_poly.pdbx_strand_id
1 'polypeptide(L)'
;IAQCLVGSEMCIRDRNKVKANAYIENVKIRRKLPDKVEIIVVERVATYMIPFANSYIYINNQGYMLEITSQKAEMPAIVGISTPEEELHEGQRLISEDLVKLGEVLQIMESANANELVDLITKIDISNRQDYILTLEKEKKAIHLGDVSNLSTKMAYVKKILNDEKGVEGEILVNTDLTNKGAVFREKV
;
A
#
# COMPACT_ATOMS: atom_id res chain seq x y z
N ILE A 1 28.04 26.21 -32.31
CA ILE A 1 27.94 25.96 -30.83
C ILE A 1 26.46 26.05 -30.50
N ALA A 2 25.78 24.91 -30.43
CA ALA A 2 24.39 24.87 -30.01
C ALA A 2 24.34 25.13 -28.50
N GLN A 3 24.00 26.34 -28.11
CA GLN A 3 23.69 26.70 -26.74
C GLN A 3 22.38 26.00 -26.34
N CYS A 4 22.47 24.84 -25.70
CA CYS A 4 21.33 24.24 -25.08
C CYS A 4 20.99 25.05 -23.80
N LEU A 5 20.12 26.05 -23.98
CA LEU A 5 19.58 26.82 -22.86
C LEU A 5 18.82 25.87 -21.92
N VAL A 6 19.05 25.96 -20.63
CA VAL A 6 18.26 25.28 -19.60
C VAL A 6 16.81 25.73 -19.80
N GLY A 7 15.95 24.83 -20.27
CA GLY A 7 14.58 25.16 -20.72
C GLY A 7 14.35 25.01 -22.21
N SER A 8 15.34 24.52 -23.00
CA SER A 8 15.11 24.19 -24.39
C SER A 8 14.12 23.03 -24.51
N GLU A 9 13.32 23.03 -25.58
CA GLU A 9 12.34 21.97 -25.89
C GLU A 9 12.95 20.55 -25.83
N MET A 10 14.23 20.42 -26.15
CA MET A 10 14.99 19.17 -26.09
C MET A 10 15.14 18.64 -24.69
N CYS A 11 15.48 19.48 -23.69
CA CYS A 11 15.58 19.07 -22.28
C CYS A 11 14.21 18.75 -21.67
N ILE A 12 13.16 19.46 -22.12
CA ILE A 12 11.77 19.20 -21.70
C ILE A 12 11.30 17.87 -22.26
N ARG A 13 11.58 17.57 -23.52
CA ARG A 13 11.20 16.34 -24.22
C ARG A 13 11.88 15.11 -23.60
N ASP A 14 13.16 15.21 -23.28
CA ASP A 14 13.92 14.13 -22.64
C ASP A 14 13.44 13.88 -21.21
N ARG A 15 13.16 14.94 -20.44
CA ARG A 15 12.54 14.82 -19.11
C ARG A 15 11.18 14.15 -19.15
N ASN A 16 10.35 14.45 -20.15
CA ASN A 16 9.02 13.86 -20.29
C ASN A 16 9.10 12.37 -20.67
N LYS A 17 10.07 11.97 -21.48
CA LYS A 17 10.32 10.55 -21.77
C LYS A 17 10.70 9.76 -20.52
N VAL A 18 11.56 10.32 -19.67
CA VAL A 18 11.94 9.69 -18.40
C VAL A 18 10.74 9.62 -17.45
N LYS A 19 9.93 10.68 -17.36
CA LYS A 19 8.70 10.71 -16.55
C LYS A 19 7.58 9.80 -17.07
N ALA A 20 7.66 9.30 -18.28
CA ALA A 20 6.68 8.34 -18.81
C ALA A 20 6.76 6.97 -18.12
N ASN A 21 7.85 6.66 -17.42
CA ASN A 21 7.94 5.47 -16.61
C ASN A 21 7.17 5.68 -15.28
N ALA A 22 6.23 4.79 -14.98
CA ALA A 22 5.37 4.88 -13.79
C ALA A 22 6.15 4.89 -12.47
N TYR A 23 7.33 4.24 -12.44
CA TYR A 23 8.22 4.23 -11.28
C TYR A 23 8.92 5.57 -11.01
N ILE A 24 8.84 6.53 -11.93
CA ILE A 24 9.52 7.81 -11.75
C ILE A 24 8.56 8.86 -11.22
N GLU A 25 8.81 9.31 -9.99
CA GLU A 25 8.06 10.38 -9.36
C GLU A 25 8.51 11.75 -9.85
N ASN A 26 9.82 11.99 -9.86
CA ASN A 26 10.37 13.28 -10.24
C ASN A 26 11.74 13.16 -10.91
N VAL A 27 12.00 14.07 -11.85
CA VAL A 27 13.29 14.18 -12.53
C VAL A 27 13.74 15.63 -12.49
N LYS A 28 14.93 15.87 -11.96
CA LYS A 28 15.61 17.18 -12.00
C LYS A 28 16.86 17.05 -12.84
N ILE A 29 16.98 17.90 -13.88
CA ILE A 29 18.16 17.97 -14.74
C ILE A 29 18.88 19.25 -14.42
N ARG A 30 20.18 19.15 -14.08
CA ARG A 30 21.06 20.28 -13.79
C ARG A 30 22.27 20.21 -14.68
N ARG A 31 22.64 21.34 -15.30
CA ARG A 31 23.88 21.45 -16.04
C ARG A 31 24.99 21.92 -15.10
N LYS A 32 26.07 21.15 -15.02
CA LYS A 32 27.32 21.53 -14.35
C LYS A 32 28.36 21.89 -15.40
N LEU A 33 28.68 23.18 -15.53
CA LEU A 33 29.73 23.67 -16.43
C LEU A 33 31.10 23.05 -16.07
N PRO A 34 31.97 22.77 -17.05
CA PRO A 34 31.80 23.16 -18.47
C PRO A 34 30.99 22.16 -19.33
N ASP A 35 30.91 20.87 -19.01
CA ASP A 35 30.48 19.83 -19.92
C ASP A 35 29.65 18.71 -19.27
N LYS A 36 29.23 18.86 -18.02
CA LYS A 36 28.50 17.80 -17.27
C LYS A 36 27.00 18.11 -17.17
N VAL A 37 26.18 17.04 -17.29
CA VAL A 37 24.76 17.05 -16.98
C VAL A 37 24.53 16.11 -15.80
N GLU A 38 23.88 16.61 -14.76
CA GLU A 38 23.46 15.85 -13.59
C GLU A 38 21.95 15.59 -13.71
N ILE A 39 21.57 14.33 -13.70
CA ILE A 39 20.15 13.90 -13.71
C ILE A 39 19.87 13.30 -12.34
N ILE A 40 18.96 13.93 -11.60
CA ILE A 40 18.51 13.47 -10.30
C ILE A 40 17.12 12.89 -10.50
N VAL A 41 16.96 11.59 -10.20
CA VAL A 41 15.70 10.84 -10.32
C VAL A 41 15.21 10.51 -8.92
N VAL A 42 13.92 10.74 -8.68
CA VAL A 42 13.21 10.25 -7.50
C VAL A 42 12.27 9.16 -7.97
N GLU A 43 12.44 7.97 -7.43
CA GLU A 43 11.67 6.79 -7.80
C GLU A 43 10.52 6.54 -6.82
N ARG A 44 9.40 6.03 -7.32
CA ARG A 44 8.31 5.47 -6.51
C ARG A 44 8.66 4.05 -6.11
N VAL A 45 8.34 3.69 -4.89
CA VAL A 45 8.54 2.34 -4.36
C VAL A 45 7.19 1.63 -4.32
N ALA A 46 7.13 0.42 -4.89
CA ALA A 46 5.97 -0.45 -4.75
C ALA A 46 5.82 -0.87 -3.29
N THR A 47 4.64 -0.65 -2.72
CA THR A 47 4.35 -0.91 -1.30
C THR A 47 3.26 -1.95 -1.12
N TYR A 48 2.31 -1.98 -2.04
CA TYR A 48 1.17 -2.90 -2.02
C TYR A 48 0.94 -3.48 -3.41
N MET A 49 0.25 -4.63 -3.45
CA MET A 49 -0.26 -5.21 -4.68
C MET A 49 -1.78 -5.31 -4.65
N ILE A 50 -2.41 -5.14 -5.81
CA ILE A 50 -3.84 -5.35 -6.02
C ILE A 50 -3.98 -6.58 -6.90
N PRO A 51 -4.62 -7.67 -6.44
CA PRO A 51 -4.93 -8.80 -7.30
C PRO A 51 -5.91 -8.39 -8.39
N PHE A 52 -5.58 -8.68 -9.65
CA PHE A 52 -6.39 -8.32 -10.81
C PHE A 52 -6.39 -9.47 -11.83
N ALA A 53 -7.50 -10.16 -11.97
CA ALA A 53 -7.61 -11.36 -12.80
C ALA A 53 -6.48 -12.38 -12.51
N ASN A 54 -5.62 -12.66 -13.49
CA ASN A 54 -4.46 -13.55 -13.35
C ASN A 54 -3.14 -12.77 -13.14
N SER A 55 -3.22 -11.51 -12.75
CA SER A 55 -2.10 -10.60 -12.60
C SER A 55 -2.17 -9.84 -11.27
N TYR A 56 -1.16 -9.07 -10.99
CA TYR A 56 -1.06 -8.18 -9.84
C TYR A 56 -0.69 -6.78 -10.33
N ILE A 57 -1.33 -5.77 -9.76
CA ILE A 57 -1.00 -4.37 -10.01
C ILE A 57 -0.21 -3.89 -8.80
N TYR A 58 1.03 -3.47 -9.01
CA TYR A 58 1.84 -2.90 -7.94
C TYR A 58 1.53 -1.41 -7.81
N ILE A 59 1.26 -1.00 -6.58
CA ILE A 59 0.97 0.40 -6.25
C ILE A 59 1.92 0.91 -5.18
N ASN A 60 2.15 2.23 -5.19
CA ASN A 60 2.85 2.90 -4.12
C ASN A 60 1.87 3.42 -3.05
N ASN A 61 2.42 3.97 -1.96
CA ASN A 61 1.64 4.56 -0.86
C ASN A 61 0.83 5.81 -1.24
N GLN A 62 1.03 6.36 -2.43
CA GLN A 62 0.25 7.48 -2.98
C GLN A 62 -0.88 7.01 -3.91
N GLY A 63 -1.00 5.70 -4.15
CA GLY A 63 -2.00 5.09 -5.01
C GLY A 63 -1.69 5.16 -6.51
N TYR A 64 -0.43 5.40 -6.90
CA TYR A 64 -0.01 5.28 -8.30
C TYR A 64 0.23 3.81 -8.67
N MET A 65 -0.34 3.39 -9.79
CA MET A 65 -0.11 2.07 -10.38
C MET A 65 1.22 2.07 -11.12
N LEU A 66 2.15 1.24 -10.68
CA LEU A 66 3.53 1.24 -11.16
C LEU A 66 3.76 0.19 -12.23
N GLU A 67 3.18 -0.99 -12.06
CA GLU A 67 3.40 -2.13 -12.94
C GLU A 67 2.22 -3.09 -12.87
N ILE A 68 1.91 -3.73 -13.99
CA ILE A 68 0.97 -4.86 -14.08
C ILE A 68 1.77 -6.10 -14.45
N THR A 69 1.83 -7.08 -13.54
CA THR A 69 2.69 -8.26 -13.70
C THR A 69 1.99 -9.54 -13.27
N SER A 70 2.39 -10.68 -13.82
CA SER A 70 1.91 -11.99 -13.37
C SER A 70 2.69 -12.52 -12.15
N GLN A 71 3.76 -11.85 -11.75
CA GLN A 71 4.56 -12.26 -10.59
C GLN A 71 3.96 -11.72 -9.30
N LYS A 72 3.78 -12.60 -8.29
CA LYS A 72 3.39 -12.20 -6.94
C LYS A 72 4.64 -11.81 -6.16
N ALA A 73 4.68 -10.58 -5.66
CA ALA A 73 5.75 -10.13 -4.78
C ALA A 73 5.42 -10.39 -3.29
N GLU A 74 6.44 -10.34 -2.44
CA GLU A 74 6.28 -10.43 -0.97
C GLU A 74 5.90 -9.06 -0.39
N MET A 75 4.69 -8.61 -0.71
CA MET A 75 4.11 -7.39 -0.17
C MET A 75 2.62 -7.60 0.14
N PRO A 76 2.02 -6.81 1.05
CA PRO A 76 0.61 -6.93 1.38
C PRO A 76 -0.29 -6.70 0.17
N ALA A 77 -1.29 -7.58 0.00
CA ALA A 77 -2.31 -7.44 -1.04
C ALA A 77 -3.47 -6.58 -0.52
N ILE A 78 -3.90 -5.58 -1.30
CA ILE A 78 -5.13 -4.82 -1.04
C ILE A 78 -6.24 -5.37 -1.93
N VAL A 79 -7.38 -5.70 -1.35
CA VAL A 79 -8.57 -6.16 -2.06
C VAL A 79 -9.78 -5.28 -1.72
N GLY A 80 -10.79 -5.26 -2.58
CA GLY A 80 -12.00 -4.46 -2.36
C GLY A 80 -11.86 -3.01 -2.80
N ILE A 81 -11.00 -2.74 -3.78
CA ILE A 81 -10.93 -1.44 -4.46
C ILE A 81 -12.20 -1.19 -5.28
N SER A 82 -12.57 0.07 -5.42
CA SER A 82 -13.72 0.54 -6.19
C SER A 82 -13.33 1.08 -7.56
N THR A 83 -12.03 1.26 -7.83
CA THR A 83 -11.52 1.78 -9.10
C THR A 83 -11.94 0.84 -10.24
N PRO A 84 -12.61 1.34 -11.30
CA PRO A 84 -13.04 0.54 -12.44
C PRO A 84 -11.84 -0.11 -13.16
N GLU A 85 -12.06 -1.31 -13.72
CA GLU A 85 -11.01 -2.03 -14.46
C GLU A 85 -10.44 -1.23 -15.63
N GLU A 86 -11.28 -0.40 -16.26
CA GLU A 86 -10.92 0.47 -17.39
C GLU A 86 -9.94 1.58 -17.00
N GLU A 87 -9.84 1.90 -15.71
CA GLU A 87 -8.92 2.91 -15.18
C GLU A 87 -7.65 2.29 -14.56
N LEU A 88 -7.56 0.95 -14.52
CA LEU A 88 -6.41 0.23 -13.97
C LEU A 88 -5.27 0.14 -14.99
N HIS A 89 -4.51 1.23 -15.14
CA HIS A 89 -3.36 1.33 -16.06
C HIS A 89 -2.11 1.85 -15.36
N GLU A 90 -0.95 1.43 -15.85
CA GLU A 90 0.35 1.91 -15.37
C GLU A 90 0.47 3.44 -15.48
N GLY A 91 1.00 4.07 -14.44
CA GLY A 91 1.16 5.51 -14.35
C GLY A 91 -0.10 6.26 -13.93
N GLN A 92 -1.26 5.62 -13.92
CA GLN A 92 -2.51 6.19 -13.41
C GLN A 92 -2.58 6.08 -11.89
N ARG A 93 -3.51 6.81 -11.31
CA ARG A 93 -3.74 6.83 -9.87
C ARG A 93 -5.13 6.28 -9.57
N LEU A 94 -5.28 5.56 -8.46
CA LEU A 94 -6.58 5.11 -7.99
C LEU A 94 -7.58 6.26 -7.85
N ILE A 95 -8.88 5.98 -7.95
CA ILE A 95 -9.94 6.99 -7.76
C ILE A 95 -9.93 7.55 -6.34
N SER A 96 -10.53 8.72 -6.17
CA SER A 96 -10.53 9.46 -4.89
C SER A 96 -11.05 8.65 -3.71
N GLU A 97 -12.06 7.79 -3.92
CA GLU A 97 -12.60 6.92 -2.88
C GLU A 97 -11.55 5.93 -2.36
N ASP A 98 -10.86 5.24 -3.27
CA ASP A 98 -9.82 4.27 -2.91
C ASP A 98 -8.59 4.96 -2.32
N LEU A 99 -8.29 6.20 -2.72
CA LEU A 99 -7.22 6.99 -2.10
C LEU A 99 -7.51 7.34 -0.64
N VAL A 100 -8.77 7.60 -0.29
CA VAL A 100 -9.17 7.81 1.11
C VAL A 100 -8.97 6.51 1.90
N LYS A 101 -9.45 5.37 1.39
CA LYS A 101 -9.25 4.05 2.01
C LYS A 101 -7.76 3.70 2.13
N LEU A 102 -6.96 4.00 1.10
CA LEU A 102 -5.50 3.80 1.15
C LEU A 102 -4.84 4.64 2.25
N GLY A 103 -5.29 5.89 2.45
CA GLY A 103 -4.83 6.72 3.55
C GLY A 103 -5.13 6.11 4.93
N GLU A 104 -6.27 5.45 5.08
CA GLU A 104 -6.63 4.69 6.28
C GLU A 104 -5.79 3.42 6.44
N VAL A 105 -5.52 2.70 5.34
CA VAL A 105 -4.57 1.55 5.33
C VAL A 105 -3.19 1.96 5.80
N LEU A 106 -2.68 3.12 5.38
CA LEU A 106 -1.38 3.61 5.86
C LEU A 106 -1.35 3.83 7.37
N GLN A 107 -2.42 4.36 7.97
CA GLN A 107 -2.54 4.50 9.43
C GLN A 107 -2.59 3.14 10.13
N ILE A 108 -3.31 2.16 9.55
CA ILE A 108 -3.36 0.78 10.05
C ILE A 108 -1.96 0.17 10.04
N MET A 109 -1.24 0.28 8.93
CA MET A 109 0.11 -0.28 8.78
C MET A 109 1.13 0.42 9.69
N GLU A 110 1.03 1.73 9.90
CA GLU A 110 1.85 2.46 10.86
C GLU A 110 1.63 1.94 12.29
N SER A 111 0.37 1.76 12.69
CA SER A 111 0.02 1.20 14.00
C SER A 111 0.45 -0.26 14.14
N ALA A 112 0.33 -1.06 13.08
CA ALA A 112 0.82 -2.44 13.04
C ALA A 112 2.35 -2.50 13.18
N ASN A 113 3.08 -1.59 12.51
CA ASN A 113 4.53 -1.50 12.62
C ASN A 113 4.97 -1.14 14.05
N ALA A 114 4.30 -0.21 14.70
CA ALA A 114 4.56 0.16 16.11
C ALA A 114 4.35 -1.02 17.08
N ASN A 115 3.55 -2.01 16.69
CA ASN A 115 3.29 -3.23 17.46
C ASN A 115 4.03 -4.48 16.94
N GLU A 116 4.94 -4.33 15.96
CA GLU A 116 5.72 -5.43 15.35
C GLU A 116 4.85 -6.48 14.65
N LEU A 117 3.72 -6.05 14.06
CA LEU A 117 2.75 -6.91 13.37
C LEU A 117 2.80 -6.76 11.85
N VAL A 118 3.51 -5.77 11.32
CA VAL A 118 3.48 -5.39 9.90
C VAL A 118 3.89 -6.55 8.99
N ASP A 119 4.93 -7.31 9.36
CA ASP A 119 5.46 -8.43 8.56
C ASP A 119 4.56 -9.67 8.56
N LEU A 120 3.55 -9.70 9.42
CA LEU A 120 2.57 -10.78 9.48
C LEU A 120 1.39 -10.54 8.55
N ILE A 121 1.12 -9.28 8.18
CA ILE A 121 -0.04 -8.89 7.37
C ILE A 121 0.23 -9.21 5.90
N THR A 122 -0.53 -10.13 5.33
CA THR A 122 -0.39 -10.56 3.94
C THR A 122 -1.48 -10.01 3.03
N LYS A 123 -2.66 -9.69 3.59
CA LYS A 123 -3.78 -9.13 2.84
C LYS A 123 -4.59 -8.15 3.69
N ILE A 124 -5.08 -7.11 3.06
CA ILE A 124 -5.94 -6.07 3.64
C ILE A 124 -7.18 -5.94 2.77
N ASP A 125 -8.34 -6.23 3.32
CA ASP A 125 -9.62 -6.04 2.65
C ASP A 125 -10.20 -4.68 3.03
N ILE A 126 -10.40 -3.84 2.03
CA ILE A 126 -10.94 -2.47 2.15
C ILE A 126 -12.34 -2.32 1.55
N SER A 127 -13.02 -3.42 1.28
CA SER A 127 -14.37 -3.41 0.70
C SER A 127 -15.37 -2.68 1.59
N ASN A 128 -15.25 -2.86 2.90
CA ASN A 128 -16.12 -2.22 3.89
C ASN A 128 -15.30 -1.30 4.80
N ARG A 129 -15.50 0.00 4.67
CA ARG A 129 -14.83 1.02 5.47
C ARG A 129 -15.15 0.98 6.97
N GLN A 130 -16.24 0.31 7.35
CA GLN A 130 -16.62 0.11 8.76
C GLN A 130 -16.03 -1.17 9.36
N ASP A 131 -15.45 -2.06 8.54
CA ASP A 131 -14.82 -3.28 8.99
C ASP A 131 -13.68 -3.69 8.05
N TYR A 132 -12.51 -3.09 8.24
CA TYR A 132 -11.29 -3.51 7.56
C TYR A 132 -10.84 -4.87 8.10
N ILE A 133 -10.51 -5.80 7.20
CA ILE A 133 -10.08 -7.14 7.57
C ILE A 133 -8.62 -7.33 7.18
N LEU A 134 -7.79 -7.67 8.16
CA LEU A 134 -6.39 -8.01 7.94
C LEU A 134 -6.24 -9.53 7.98
N THR A 135 -5.58 -10.10 6.96
CA THR A 135 -5.29 -11.54 6.91
C THR A 135 -3.82 -11.79 7.22
N LEU A 136 -3.57 -12.72 8.12
CA LEU A 136 -2.26 -13.23 8.51
C LEU A 136 -2.16 -14.69 8.04
N GLU A 137 -1.68 -14.91 6.81
CA GLU A 137 -1.66 -16.26 6.21
C GLU A 137 -0.80 -17.24 7.04
N LYS A 138 0.37 -16.80 7.50
CA LYS A 138 1.29 -17.64 8.30
C LYS A 138 0.68 -18.08 9.63
N GLU A 139 -0.10 -17.20 10.25
CA GLU A 139 -0.78 -17.46 11.52
C GLU A 139 -2.17 -18.09 11.33
N LYS A 140 -2.64 -18.19 10.08
CA LYS A 140 -3.99 -18.66 9.71
C LYS A 140 -5.09 -17.90 10.44
N LYS A 141 -4.93 -16.59 10.55
CA LYS A 141 -5.87 -15.72 11.28
C LYS A 141 -6.37 -14.59 10.43
N ALA A 142 -7.63 -14.22 10.64
CA ALA A 142 -8.23 -13.00 10.12
C ALA A 142 -8.55 -12.04 11.28
N ILE A 143 -8.27 -10.76 11.09
CA ILE A 143 -8.50 -9.72 12.10
C ILE A 143 -9.61 -8.80 11.58
N HIS A 144 -10.74 -8.79 12.24
CA HIS A 144 -11.81 -7.81 12.02
C HIS A 144 -11.52 -6.56 12.84
N LEU A 145 -10.92 -5.57 12.15
CA LEU A 145 -10.42 -4.36 12.79
C LEU A 145 -11.52 -3.33 13.05
N GLY A 146 -12.60 -3.36 12.25
CA GLY A 146 -13.56 -2.27 12.21
C GLY A 146 -12.99 -1.05 11.49
N ASP A 147 -13.35 0.13 11.97
CA ASP A 147 -12.84 1.40 11.50
C ASP A 147 -11.41 1.71 12.03
N VAL A 148 -10.85 2.85 11.60
CA VAL A 148 -9.51 3.31 12.01
C VAL A 148 -9.46 4.01 13.37
N SER A 149 -10.52 3.92 14.18
CA SER A 149 -10.50 4.47 15.53
C SER A 149 -9.69 3.57 16.47
N ASN A 150 -9.02 4.18 17.46
CA ASN A 150 -8.29 3.47 18.52
C ASN A 150 -7.31 2.38 18.05
N LEU A 151 -6.67 2.57 16.90
CA LEU A 151 -5.78 1.59 16.26
C LEU A 151 -4.70 1.04 17.19
N SER A 152 -4.06 1.91 17.99
CA SER A 152 -3.02 1.49 18.94
C SER A 152 -3.54 0.47 19.95
N THR A 153 -4.73 0.70 20.51
CA THR A 153 -5.36 -0.23 21.45
C THR A 153 -5.77 -1.53 20.76
N LYS A 154 -6.37 -1.44 19.57
CA LYS A 154 -6.76 -2.60 18.76
C LYS A 154 -5.55 -3.48 18.45
N MET A 155 -4.44 -2.90 17.98
CA MET A 155 -3.21 -3.64 17.66
C MET A 155 -2.55 -4.27 18.89
N ALA A 156 -2.63 -3.61 20.06
CA ALA A 156 -2.14 -4.20 21.30
C ALA A 156 -2.95 -5.46 21.71
N TYR A 157 -4.28 -5.43 21.56
CA TYR A 157 -5.11 -6.62 21.78
C TYR A 157 -4.81 -7.73 20.75
N VAL A 158 -4.65 -7.37 19.47
CA VAL A 158 -4.27 -8.34 18.44
C VAL A 158 -2.95 -9.02 18.79
N LYS A 159 -1.92 -8.25 19.17
CA LYS A 159 -0.60 -8.78 19.57
C LYS A 159 -0.73 -9.75 20.76
N LYS A 160 -1.54 -9.39 21.75
CA LYS A 160 -1.80 -10.26 22.91
C LYS A 160 -2.44 -11.57 22.48
N ILE A 161 -3.54 -11.54 21.71
CA ILE A 161 -4.26 -12.74 21.27
C ILE A 161 -3.36 -13.61 20.38
N LEU A 162 -2.54 -13.03 19.49
CA LEU A 162 -1.58 -13.79 18.68
C LEU A 162 -0.56 -14.54 19.54
N ASN A 163 -0.18 -13.98 20.69
CA ASN A 163 0.74 -14.66 21.63
C ASN A 163 0.03 -15.74 22.44
N ASP A 164 -1.22 -15.52 22.85
CA ASP A 164 -1.98 -16.44 23.68
C ASP A 164 -2.50 -17.64 22.87
N GLU A 165 -2.91 -17.42 21.62
CA GLU A 165 -3.55 -18.40 20.72
C GLU A 165 -2.60 -18.86 19.59
N LYS A 166 -1.34 -19.13 19.91
CA LYS A 166 -0.34 -19.60 18.92
C LYS A 166 -0.75 -20.94 18.31
N GLY A 167 -0.71 -20.99 16.97
CA GLY A 167 -0.99 -22.22 16.21
C GLY A 167 -2.47 -22.57 16.07
N VAL A 168 -3.38 -21.80 16.66
CA VAL A 168 -4.83 -21.98 16.53
C VAL A 168 -5.33 -21.12 15.37
N GLU A 169 -6.06 -21.71 14.43
CA GLU A 169 -6.69 -21.01 13.30
C GLU A 169 -7.97 -20.32 13.75
N GLY A 170 -8.22 -19.07 13.31
CA GLY A 170 -9.44 -18.38 13.73
C GLY A 170 -9.52 -16.92 13.33
N GLU A 171 -10.48 -16.23 13.94
CA GLU A 171 -10.77 -14.82 13.72
C GLU A 171 -10.57 -14.03 15.00
N ILE A 172 -9.92 -12.89 14.91
CA ILE A 172 -9.73 -11.93 15.99
C ILE A 172 -10.67 -10.76 15.75
N LEU A 173 -11.60 -10.53 16.66
CA LEU A 173 -12.60 -9.47 16.58
C LEU A 173 -12.19 -8.34 17.51
N VAL A 174 -11.71 -7.23 16.95
CA VAL A 174 -11.39 -5.98 17.67
C VAL A 174 -12.26 -4.82 17.19
N ASN A 175 -13.27 -5.10 16.35
CA ASN A 175 -14.31 -4.16 15.93
C ASN A 175 -15.44 -3.99 16.94
N THR A 176 -15.30 -4.57 18.13
CA THR A 176 -16.26 -4.51 19.23
C THR A 176 -15.95 -3.35 20.18
N ASP A 177 -16.86 -3.07 21.10
CA ASP A 177 -16.60 -2.13 22.21
C ASP A 177 -15.53 -2.72 23.14
N LEU A 178 -14.28 -2.36 22.88
CA LEU A 178 -13.11 -2.86 23.62
C LEU A 178 -13.14 -2.48 25.11
N THR A 179 -13.87 -1.42 25.49
CA THR A 179 -13.95 -0.95 26.87
C THR A 179 -14.81 -1.89 27.73
N ASN A 180 -15.90 -2.39 27.15
CA ASN A 180 -16.87 -3.20 27.92
C ASN A 180 -16.74 -4.71 27.62
N LYS A 181 -16.36 -5.09 26.39
CA LYS A 181 -16.34 -6.50 25.95
C LYS A 181 -14.94 -7.06 25.67
N GLY A 182 -13.93 -6.17 25.55
CA GLY A 182 -12.59 -6.56 25.15
C GLY A 182 -12.55 -7.10 23.70
N ALA A 183 -11.38 -7.61 23.31
CA ALA A 183 -11.21 -8.32 22.04
C ALA A 183 -11.64 -9.77 22.20
N VAL A 184 -12.19 -10.37 21.12
CA VAL A 184 -12.69 -11.74 21.11
C VAL A 184 -11.91 -12.55 20.08
N PHE A 185 -11.46 -13.74 20.48
CA PHE A 185 -10.95 -14.74 19.55
C PHE A 185 -12.04 -15.78 19.27
N ARG A 186 -12.24 -16.11 18.02
CA ARG A 186 -13.16 -17.15 17.57
C ARG A 186 -12.36 -18.20 16.80
N GLU A 187 -12.21 -19.37 17.37
CA GLU A 187 -11.59 -20.51 16.71
C GLU A 187 -12.42 -20.95 15.51
N LYS A 188 -11.75 -21.31 14.41
CA LYS A 188 -12.37 -21.88 13.25
C LYS A 188 -12.34 -23.41 13.39
N VAL A 189 -13.51 -23.98 13.61
CA VAL A 189 -13.72 -25.43 13.74
C VAL A 189 -13.72 -26.12 12.38
#